data_f60a4d6d0944fddcb1324b0c126c414a
#
_entry.id   f60a4d6d0944fddcb1324b0c126c414a
#
_cell.length_a   1.000
_cell.length_b   1.000
_cell.length_c   1.000
_cell.angle_alpha   90.00
_cell.angle_beta   90.00
_cell.angle_gamma   90.00
#
_symmetry.space_group_name_H-M   'P 1'
#
loop_
_entity.id
_entity.type
_entity.pdbx_description
1 polymer ?
#
loop_
_entity_poly.entity_id
_entity_poly.type
_entity_poly.pdbx_seq_one_letter_code
_entity_poly.pdbx_strand_id
1 'polypeptide(L)'
;MKAGGRSSVVLLLRLDYFGENMCGIVGIVGHQPVSERLVEALKRLEYRGYDSAGVATIDAGTLQRRRAEGKLGNLESRLREEPLAGTIGIAHTRWATHGAPTERNAHPHFTEGVAVVHNGIIENFAELKDELAAAGAEFQTETDTEVVAHLLAKYRRDGLGRREAMHTMLKRVKGAYALAVLFEDDPSTIMAARNGPPLAIGHGSGEMFLGSDAIALAPFTNEITYLIDGDWAVIGKTGVHIFDFDGNVVERPRQISTAAAFLVDKGNHRHFMEKEIYEQPEVIAHALGHYVNFIENRVVPISDAIDFGKVPSLAISACGTAYLAGLIGKYWFERYARLPVEIDVASEFRYREIPLSPQSAALFISQSGETADTLASLRYCKEHGLKIGAVVNARESTIARESDAVFPILAGPEIGVASTKAFTCQLAVLAALAVGAGKARGTISGEEEQALVKSLAEMPRIMGQVLNSIQPKIESLSRELSKCHDVLYLGRGTSFPLAMEGALKLKEISYIHAEGYAAGELKHGPIALIDENMPVIVIAPHDRFFDKTVSNMQEVAARGGRIILITDEKGAAASKLDTMHTIVLPEVDEIIAPMIFSLPLQLLAYHTAVFMGTDVDQPRNLAKSVTVE
;
A
#
# COMPACT_ATOMS: atom_id res chain seq x y z
N MET A 1 -50.43 -38.90 -4.53
CA MET A 1 -50.54 -37.99 -5.70
C MET A 1 -49.49 -36.89 -5.57
N LYS A 2 -48.54 -36.91 -6.47
CA LYS A 2 -47.59 -35.89 -6.91
C LYS A 2 -47.01 -34.90 -5.90
N ALA A 3 -45.78 -35.23 -5.47
CA ALA A 3 -44.75 -34.32 -5.00
C ALA A 3 -44.30 -33.40 -6.12
N GLY A 4 -44.23 -32.09 -5.84
CA GLY A 4 -43.56 -31.07 -6.68
C GLY A 4 -42.25 -30.67 -6.04
N GLY A 5 -41.17 -31.29 -6.46
CA GLY A 5 -39.84 -30.88 -6.08
C GLY A 5 -39.43 -29.58 -6.78
N ARG A 6 -39.12 -28.53 -6.02
CA ARG A 6 -38.34 -27.37 -6.50
C ARG A 6 -36.87 -27.66 -6.25
N SER A 7 -36.14 -27.99 -7.30
CA SER A 7 -34.69 -27.94 -7.32
C SER A 7 -34.25 -26.49 -7.20
N SER A 8 -33.73 -26.12 -6.03
CA SER A 8 -32.94 -24.92 -5.88
C SER A 8 -31.57 -25.18 -6.52
N VAL A 9 -31.33 -24.62 -7.69
CA VAL A 9 -29.99 -24.52 -8.26
C VAL A 9 -29.23 -23.50 -7.42
N VAL A 10 -28.42 -24.00 -6.50
CA VAL A 10 -27.41 -23.19 -5.85
C VAL A 10 -26.34 -22.90 -6.92
N LEU A 11 -26.38 -21.69 -7.46
CA LEU A 11 -25.34 -21.14 -8.31
C LEU A 11 -24.16 -20.86 -7.39
N LEU A 12 -23.23 -21.80 -7.27
CA LEU A 12 -21.91 -21.57 -6.70
C LEU A 12 -21.15 -20.63 -7.65
N LEU A 13 -21.27 -19.34 -7.40
CA LEU A 13 -20.31 -18.36 -7.91
C LEU A 13 -18.99 -18.63 -7.18
N ARG A 14 -18.12 -19.42 -7.78
CA ARG A 14 -16.69 -19.41 -7.47
C ARG A 14 -16.16 -18.06 -7.97
N LEU A 15 -16.03 -17.13 -7.06
CA LEU A 15 -15.21 -15.93 -7.23
C LEU A 15 -13.81 -16.26 -6.74
N ASP A 16 -13.04 -16.93 -7.60
CA ASP A 16 -11.59 -17.02 -7.43
C ASP A 16 -11.00 -15.66 -7.86
N TYR A 17 -10.82 -14.76 -6.90
CA TYR A 17 -10.10 -13.52 -7.11
C TYR A 17 -8.64 -13.74 -6.77
N PHE A 18 -7.79 -13.75 -7.80
CA PHE A 18 -6.35 -13.66 -7.67
C PHE A 18 -5.93 -12.19 -7.70
N GLY A 19 -5.12 -11.80 -6.76
CA GLY A 19 -4.60 -10.46 -6.66
C GLY A 19 -3.21 -10.30 -7.31
N GLU A 20 -2.74 -9.08 -7.48
CA GLU A 20 -1.54 -8.75 -8.25
C GLU A 20 -0.58 -7.79 -7.55
N ASN A 21 0.74 -8.06 -7.63
CA ASN A 21 1.81 -7.12 -7.30
C ASN A 21 1.84 -5.97 -8.32
N MET A 22 2.09 -4.71 -7.87
CA MET A 22 1.94 -3.58 -8.78
C MET A 22 3.15 -3.38 -9.69
N CYS A 23 3.04 -3.89 -10.89
CA CYS A 23 3.75 -3.38 -12.06
C CYS A 23 3.29 -1.94 -12.39
N GLY A 24 4.12 -1.18 -13.09
CA GLY A 24 3.76 0.15 -13.58
C GLY A 24 3.51 0.14 -15.08
N ILE A 25 2.33 0.59 -15.51
CA ILE A 25 2.02 0.82 -16.94
C ILE A 25 2.06 2.31 -17.23
N VAL A 26 2.68 2.68 -18.34
CA VAL A 26 2.59 4.01 -18.95
C VAL A 26 2.41 3.86 -20.46
N GLY A 27 1.57 4.71 -21.06
CA GLY A 27 1.39 4.84 -22.50
C GLY A 27 1.32 6.30 -22.92
N ILE A 28 1.86 6.65 -24.06
CA ILE A 28 1.82 8.00 -24.63
C ILE A 28 1.50 7.93 -26.13
N VAL A 29 0.52 8.72 -26.55
CA VAL A 29 0.22 9.02 -27.96
C VAL A 29 0.49 10.51 -28.16
N GLY A 30 1.64 10.85 -28.75
CA GLY A 30 2.15 12.23 -28.78
C GLY A 30 2.64 12.68 -30.15
N HIS A 31 3.30 13.86 -30.17
CA HIS A 31 3.87 14.50 -31.35
C HIS A 31 5.39 14.41 -31.42
N GLN A 32 6.04 14.15 -30.29
CA GLN A 32 7.49 14.05 -30.12
C GLN A 32 7.89 12.62 -29.77
N PRO A 33 9.15 12.24 -29.89
CA PRO A 33 9.63 10.95 -29.41
C PRO A 33 9.23 10.71 -27.96
N VAL A 34 8.66 9.54 -27.66
CA VAL A 34 8.04 9.27 -26.35
C VAL A 34 8.89 8.45 -25.41
N SER A 35 9.98 7.84 -25.86
CA SER A 35 10.76 6.86 -25.06
C SER A 35 11.29 7.45 -23.74
N GLU A 36 11.90 8.64 -23.77
CA GLU A 36 12.41 9.30 -22.57
C GLU A 36 11.27 9.73 -21.64
N ARG A 37 10.18 10.24 -22.19
CA ARG A 37 8.97 10.63 -21.42
C ARG A 37 8.30 9.44 -20.76
N LEU A 38 8.26 8.29 -21.41
CA LEU A 38 7.76 7.03 -20.86
C LEU A 38 8.61 6.60 -19.66
N VAL A 39 9.92 6.66 -19.77
CA VAL A 39 10.84 6.32 -18.67
C VAL A 39 10.70 7.30 -17.51
N GLU A 40 10.58 8.61 -17.77
CA GLU A 40 10.36 9.62 -16.74
C GLU A 40 9.05 9.38 -15.97
N ALA A 41 8.00 8.97 -16.67
CA ALA A 41 6.75 8.59 -16.01
C ALA A 41 6.88 7.28 -15.21
N LEU A 42 7.63 6.28 -15.71
CA LEU A 42 7.90 5.03 -14.98
C LEU A 42 8.70 5.26 -13.70
N LYS A 43 9.63 6.23 -13.66
CA LYS A 43 10.36 6.59 -12.43
C LYS A 43 9.42 6.93 -11.28
N ARG A 44 8.27 7.53 -11.59
CA ARG A 44 7.25 7.88 -10.61
C ARG A 44 6.43 6.68 -10.13
N LEU A 45 6.56 5.53 -10.78
CA LEU A 45 5.95 4.25 -10.40
C LEU A 45 6.97 3.27 -9.80
N GLU A 46 8.28 3.57 -9.87
CA GLU A 46 9.34 2.67 -9.43
C GLU A 46 9.24 2.31 -7.94
N TYR A 47 8.67 3.21 -7.12
CA TYR A 47 8.40 2.94 -5.70
C TYR A 47 7.45 1.77 -5.45
N ARG A 48 6.66 1.36 -6.46
CA ARG A 48 5.72 0.24 -6.36
C ARG A 48 6.40 -1.13 -6.43
N GLY A 49 7.65 -1.18 -6.87
CA GLY A 49 8.44 -2.39 -7.05
C GLY A 49 8.84 -2.60 -8.52
N TYR A 50 10.01 -3.21 -8.71
CA TYR A 50 10.54 -3.53 -10.03
C TYR A 50 11.57 -4.65 -9.91
N ASP A 51 11.60 -5.53 -10.88
CA ASP A 51 12.67 -6.49 -11.12
C ASP A 51 13.13 -6.48 -12.57
N SER A 52 12.35 -5.86 -13.44
CA SER A 52 12.66 -5.62 -14.82
C SER A 52 11.79 -4.50 -15.39
N ALA A 53 12.23 -3.89 -16.49
CA ALA A 53 11.51 -2.81 -17.14
C ALA A 53 11.68 -2.88 -18.67
N GLY A 54 10.75 -2.22 -19.39
CA GLY A 54 10.90 -2.08 -20.83
C GLY A 54 9.95 -1.08 -21.46
N VAL A 55 10.30 -0.70 -22.69
CA VAL A 55 9.59 0.25 -23.54
C VAL A 55 9.40 -0.35 -24.93
N ALA A 56 8.24 -0.15 -25.52
CA ALA A 56 8.00 -0.35 -26.95
C ALA A 56 7.44 0.90 -27.58
N THR A 57 7.91 1.22 -28.80
CA THR A 57 7.43 2.34 -29.61
C THR A 57 7.20 1.90 -31.04
N ILE A 58 6.35 2.65 -31.77
CA ILE A 58 6.20 2.48 -33.22
C ILE A 58 6.85 3.66 -33.91
N ASP A 59 7.83 3.39 -34.75
CA ASP A 59 8.52 4.36 -35.61
C ASP A 59 8.45 3.94 -37.07
N ALA A 60 8.01 4.85 -37.94
CA ALA A 60 7.85 4.61 -39.38
C ALA A 60 7.11 3.28 -39.72
N GLY A 61 6.10 2.94 -38.91
CA GLY A 61 5.31 1.72 -39.08
C GLY A 61 6.02 0.43 -38.61
N THR A 62 7.12 0.56 -37.87
CA THR A 62 7.85 -0.59 -37.30
C THR A 62 7.81 -0.52 -35.78
N LEU A 63 7.41 -1.63 -35.16
CA LEU A 63 7.38 -1.77 -33.70
C LEU A 63 8.76 -2.20 -33.19
N GLN A 64 9.32 -1.40 -32.29
CA GLN A 64 10.61 -1.65 -31.66
C GLN A 64 10.47 -1.68 -30.15
N ARG A 65 11.29 -2.48 -29.46
CA ARG A 65 11.31 -2.55 -27.99
C ARG A 65 12.72 -2.59 -27.44
N ARG A 66 12.86 -2.08 -26.19
CA ARG A 66 14.05 -2.26 -25.33
C ARG A 66 13.60 -2.72 -23.96
N ARG A 67 14.33 -3.66 -23.38
CA ARG A 67 14.05 -4.25 -22.07
C ARG A 67 15.35 -4.35 -21.28
N ALA A 68 15.25 -4.33 -19.97
CA ALA A 68 16.39 -4.54 -19.07
C ALA A 68 15.91 -5.25 -17.79
N GLU A 69 16.78 -6.08 -17.25
CA GLU A 69 16.64 -6.67 -15.92
C GLU A 69 17.07 -5.67 -14.84
N GLY A 70 16.46 -5.72 -13.64
CA GLY A 70 16.79 -4.89 -12.50
C GLY A 70 16.20 -3.49 -12.57
N LYS A 71 16.92 -2.53 -11.97
CA LYS A 71 16.46 -1.13 -11.80
C LYS A 71 16.24 -0.40 -13.13
N LEU A 72 15.31 0.55 -13.12
CA LEU A 72 14.95 1.37 -14.28
C LEU A 72 16.18 2.08 -14.92
N GLY A 73 17.20 2.39 -14.12
CA GLY A 73 18.48 2.91 -14.62
C GLY A 73 19.18 1.99 -15.62
N ASN A 74 18.97 0.67 -15.56
CA ASN A 74 19.50 -0.27 -16.55
C ASN A 74 18.79 -0.10 -17.90
N LEU A 75 17.48 0.11 -17.89
CA LEU A 75 16.70 0.42 -19.09
C LEU A 75 17.11 1.79 -19.68
N GLU A 76 17.36 2.80 -18.84
CA GLU A 76 17.87 4.10 -19.31
C GLU A 76 19.24 3.97 -20.02
N SER A 77 20.13 3.18 -19.46
CA SER A 77 21.44 2.93 -20.06
C SER A 77 21.27 2.23 -21.43
N ARG A 78 20.39 1.24 -21.50
CA ARG A 78 20.07 0.55 -22.75
C ARG A 78 19.48 1.49 -23.82
N LEU A 79 18.56 2.39 -23.41
CA LEU A 79 17.95 3.37 -24.33
C LEU A 79 18.92 4.44 -24.81
N ARG A 80 19.98 4.77 -24.02
CA ARG A 80 21.06 5.66 -24.48
C ARG A 80 21.94 4.99 -25.55
N GLU A 81 22.18 3.70 -25.41
CA GLU A 81 22.95 2.92 -26.39
C GLU A 81 22.14 2.62 -27.66
N GLU A 82 20.87 2.31 -27.50
CA GLU A 82 19.96 1.91 -28.55
C GLU A 82 18.64 2.73 -28.48
N PRO A 83 18.61 3.98 -28.92
CA PRO A 83 17.44 4.86 -28.81
C PRO A 83 16.22 4.34 -29.55
N LEU A 84 15.03 4.75 -29.08
CA LEU A 84 13.73 4.54 -29.71
C LEU A 84 13.12 5.89 -30.13
N ALA A 85 12.73 6.03 -31.40
CA ALA A 85 12.34 7.30 -32.00
C ALA A 85 10.82 7.50 -32.15
N GLY A 86 9.98 6.53 -31.88
CA GLY A 86 8.54 6.58 -32.11
C GLY A 86 7.80 7.67 -31.30
N THR A 87 6.71 8.21 -31.85
CA THR A 87 5.83 9.19 -31.19
C THR A 87 4.65 8.57 -30.46
N ILE A 88 4.52 7.27 -30.51
CA ILE A 88 3.57 6.45 -29.76
C ILE A 88 4.34 5.31 -29.09
N GLY A 89 4.00 5.00 -27.85
CA GLY A 89 4.66 3.94 -27.12
C GLY A 89 3.96 3.55 -25.83
N ILE A 90 4.35 2.36 -25.35
CA ILE A 90 3.96 1.81 -24.05
C ILE A 90 5.21 1.38 -23.28
N ALA A 91 5.16 1.49 -21.98
CA ALA A 91 6.27 1.16 -21.09
C ALA A 91 5.76 0.47 -19.82
N HIS A 92 6.66 -0.30 -19.20
CA HIS A 92 6.31 -1.12 -18.06
C HIS A 92 7.48 -1.30 -17.10
N THR A 93 7.19 -1.24 -15.80
CA THR A 93 8.04 -1.80 -14.74
C THR A 93 7.36 -3.05 -14.22
N ARG A 94 8.09 -4.18 -14.22
CA ARG A 94 7.55 -5.49 -13.86
C ARG A 94 7.98 -5.89 -12.45
N TRP A 95 7.04 -6.47 -11.72
CA TRP A 95 7.28 -7.32 -10.57
C TRP A 95 6.90 -8.75 -10.95
N ALA A 96 7.85 -9.69 -10.87
CA ALA A 96 7.63 -11.04 -11.38
C ALA A 96 6.61 -11.82 -10.52
N THR A 97 5.50 -12.18 -11.12
CA THR A 97 4.51 -13.14 -10.58
C THR A 97 4.69 -14.51 -11.25
N HIS A 98 4.88 -14.54 -12.58
CA HIS A 98 5.11 -15.73 -13.38
C HIS A 98 6.41 -15.60 -14.18
N GLY A 99 7.29 -16.59 -14.07
CA GLY A 99 8.60 -16.60 -14.71
C GLY A 99 9.67 -15.76 -14.00
N ALA A 100 10.92 -16.16 -14.08
CA ALA A 100 12.06 -15.50 -13.43
C ALA A 100 12.20 -14.02 -13.85
N PRO A 101 12.76 -13.15 -12.98
CA PRO A 101 12.99 -11.74 -13.29
C PRO A 101 14.19 -11.56 -14.23
N THR A 102 14.00 -11.88 -15.51
CA THR A 102 15.01 -11.79 -16.57
C THR A 102 14.56 -10.84 -17.67
N GLU A 103 15.49 -10.33 -18.47
CA GLU A 103 15.16 -9.53 -19.66
C GLU A 103 14.19 -10.26 -20.58
N ARG A 104 14.29 -11.59 -20.70
CA ARG A 104 13.42 -12.42 -21.52
C ARG A 104 11.95 -12.31 -21.09
N ASN A 105 11.69 -12.27 -19.80
CA ASN A 105 10.36 -12.20 -19.20
C ASN A 105 9.88 -10.77 -18.94
N ALA A 106 10.71 -9.74 -19.19
CA ALA A 106 10.33 -8.34 -19.06
C ALA A 106 9.32 -7.93 -20.13
N HIS A 107 8.35 -7.09 -19.74
CA HIS A 107 7.41 -6.46 -20.69
C HIS A 107 8.10 -5.30 -21.43
N PRO A 108 7.61 -4.89 -22.62
CA PRO A 108 6.47 -5.41 -23.39
C PRO A 108 6.76 -6.77 -24.03
N HIS A 109 5.74 -7.66 -24.06
CA HIS A 109 5.76 -8.85 -24.90
C HIS A 109 5.37 -8.47 -26.32
N PHE A 110 6.05 -9.10 -27.30
CA PHE A 110 5.86 -8.78 -28.70
C PHE A 110 5.75 -10.07 -29.52
N THR A 111 4.72 -10.15 -30.34
CA THR A 111 4.53 -11.19 -31.33
C THR A 111 3.75 -10.68 -32.54
N GLU A 112 4.20 -10.97 -33.76
CA GLU A 112 3.49 -10.72 -35.02
C GLU A 112 2.83 -9.32 -35.14
N GLY A 113 3.58 -8.25 -34.83
CA GLY A 113 3.09 -6.89 -34.92
C GLY A 113 2.19 -6.43 -33.76
N VAL A 114 2.13 -7.18 -32.66
CA VAL A 114 1.38 -6.82 -31.44
C VAL A 114 2.34 -6.71 -30.26
N ALA A 115 2.35 -5.58 -29.56
CA ALA A 115 3.05 -5.42 -28.30
C ALA A 115 2.06 -5.21 -27.16
N VAL A 116 2.32 -5.89 -26.03
CA VAL A 116 1.43 -5.88 -24.86
C VAL A 116 2.25 -5.64 -23.59
N VAL A 117 1.75 -4.76 -22.73
CA VAL A 117 2.13 -4.67 -21.31
C VAL A 117 0.91 -4.99 -20.44
N HIS A 118 1.15 -5.60 -19.30
CA HIS A 118 0.11 -6.15 -18.46
C HIS A 118 0.49 -6.02 -16.97
N ASN A 119 -0.43 -5.49 -16.20
CA ASN A 119 -0.47 -5.65 -14.75
C ASN A 119 -1.59 -6.64 -14.45
N GLY A 120 -1.27 -7.73 -13.78
CA GLY A 120 -2.29 -8.69 -13.49
C GLY A 120 -1.88 -10.14 -13.64
N ILE A 121 -2.86 -11.03 -13.50
CA ILE A 121 -2.72 -12.47 -13.76
C ILE A 121 -3.82 -12.93 -14.71
N ILE A 122 -3.43 -13.58 -15.81
CA ILE A 122 -4.36 -14.29 -16.68
C ILE A 122 -4.49 -15.72 -16.15
N GLU A 123 -5.53 -15.98 -15.37
CA GLU A 123 -5.74 -17.24 -14.65
C GLU A 123 -5.83 -18.47 -15.57
N ASN A 124 -6.48 -18.32 -16.71
CA ASN A 124 -6.63 -19.40 -17.69
C ASN A 124 -5.49 -19.43 -18.73
N PHE A 125 -4.31 -18.85 -18.41
CA PHE A 125 -3.20 -18.76 -19.37
C PHE A 125 -2.69 -20.13 -19.83
N ALA A 126 -2.70 -21.14 -18.96
CA ALA A 126 -2.23 -22.48 -19.30
C ALA A 126 -3.11 -23.12 -20.40
N GLU A 127 -4.45 -23.04 -20.24
CA GLU A 127 -5.41 -23.52 -21.24
C GLU A 127 -5.24 -22.79 -22.58
N LEU A 128 -5.12 -21.45 -22.52
CA LEU A 128 -4.94 -20.62 -23.72
C LEU A 128 -3.60 -20.88 -24.40
N LYS A 129 -2.54 -21.11 -23.63
CA LYS A 129 -1.20 -21.45 -24.14
C LYS A 129 -1.22 -22.77 -24.88
N ASP A 130 -1.85 -23.81 -24.33
CA ASP A 130 -1.95 -25.13 -24.95
C ASP A 130 -2.74 -25.04 -26.27
N GLU A 131 -3.87 -24.32 -26.30
CA GLU A 131 -4.65 -24.09 -27.52
C GLU A 131 -3.82 -23.38 -28.61
N LEU A 132 -3.15 -22.28 -28.24
CA LEU A 132 -2.36 -21.48 -29.17
C LEU A 132 -1.13 -22.24 -29.69
N ALA A 133 -0.45 -22.98 -28.81
CA ALA A 133 0.66 -23.85 -29.22
C ALA A 133 0.23 -24.95 -30.19
N ALA A 134 -0.94 -25.56 -29.96
CA ALA A 134 -1.53 -26.52 -30.91
C ALA A 134 -1.90 -25.87 -32.26
N ALA A 135 -2.17 -24.56 -32.27
CA ALA A 135 -2.39 -23.77 -33.48
C ALA A 135 -1.09 -23.22 -34.11
N GLY A 136 0.08 -23.60 -33.60
CA GLY A 136 1.40 -23.25 -34.15
C GLY A 136 2.03 -21.99 -33.54
N ALA A 137 1.55 -21.48 -32.43
CA ALA A 137 2.19 -20.37 -31.74
C ALA A 137 3.45 -20.83 -31.00
N GLU A 138 4.55 -20.08 -31.13
CA GLU A 138 5.80 -20.32 -30.43
C GLU A 138 5.98 -19.33 -29.28
N PHE A 139 5.89 -19.83 -28.06
CA PHE A 139 6.05 -19.02 -26.84
C PHE A 139 7.53 -18.82 -26.52
N GLN A 140 7.91 -17.57 -26.28
CA GLN A 140 9.29 -17.20 -26.02
C GLN A 140 9.55 -16.96 -24.52
N THR A 141 8.51 -16.77 -23.72
CA THR A 141 8.62 -16.41 -22.30
C THR A 141 7.87 -17.38 -21.39
N GLU A 142 8.07 -17.21 -20.10
CA GLU A 142 7.41 -18.00 -19.05
C GLU A 142 6.22 -17.26 -18.44
N THR A 143 5.85 -16.09 -19.01
CA THR A 143 4.80 -15.24 -18.45
C THR A 143 3.42 -15.64 -18.97
N ASP A 144 2.41 -15.40 -18.16
CA ASP A 144 1.01 -15.51 -18.51
C ASP A 144 0.57 -14.48 -19.57
N THR A 145 1.23 -13.33 -19.60
CA THR A 145 0.90 -12.19 -20.49
C THR A 145 1.09 -12.53 -21.98
N GLU A 146 2.03 -13.40 -22.32
CA GLU A 146 2.34 -13.70 -23.72
C GLU A 146 1.14 -14.30 -24.47
N VAL A 147 0.21 -14.99 -23.76
CA VAL A 147 -1.01 -15.52 -24.40
C VAL A 147 -1.90 -14.41 -24.96
N VAL A 148 -1.90 -13.22 -24.32
CA VAL A 148 -2.69 -12.07 -24.79
C VAL A 148 -2.18 -11.57 -26.14
N ALA A 149 -0.85 -11.44 -26.29
CA ALA A 149 -0.22 -11.04 -27.55
C ALA A 149 -0.53 -12.05 -28.67
N HIS A 150 -0.39 -13.34 -28.39
CA HIS A 150 -0.71 -14.41 -29.36
C HIS A 150 -2.19 -14.48 -29.73
N LEU A 151 -3.12 -14.30 -28.79
CA LEU A 151 -4.56 -14.23 -29.10
C LEU A 151 -4.87 -13.07 -30.04
N LEU A 152 -4.36 -11.89 -29.74
CA LEU A 152 -4.57 -10.71 -30.60
C LEU A 152 -3.96 -10.92 -31.99
N ALA A 153 -2.74 -11.42 -32.07
CA ALA A 153 -2.10 -11.73 -33.34
C ALA A 153 -2.89 -12.77 -34.15
N LYS A 154 -3.39 -13.83 -33.49
CA LYS A 154 -4.24 -14.84 -34.11
C LYS A 154 -5.52 -14.21 -34.69
N TYR A 155 -6.24 -13.43 -33.93
CA TYR A 155 -7.48 -12.79 -34.39
C TYR A 155 -7.23 -11.81 -35.53
N ARG A 156 -6.08 -11.12 -35.55
CA ARG A 156 -5.68 -10.27 -36.67
C ARG A 156 -5.41 -11.09 -37.93
N ARG A 157 -4.74 -12.24 -37.83
CA ARG A 157 -4.54 -13.18 -38.96
C ARG A 157 -5.87 -13.75 -39.45
N ASP A 158 -6.81 -14.01 -38.53
CA ASP A 158 -8.14 -14.51 -38.88
C ASP A 158 -9.04 -13.43 -39.55
N GLY A 159 -8.52 -12.19 -39.72
CA GLY A 159 -9.17 -11.10 -40.47
C GLY A 159 -10.00 -10.17 -39.62
N LEU A 160 -10.04 -10.31 -38.28
CA LEU A 160 -10.78 -9.39 -37.42
C LEU A 160 -10.12 -7.99 -37.40
N GLY A 161 -10.93 -6.94 -37.34
CA GLY A 161 -10.47 -5.60 -37.08
C GLY A 161 -9.81 -5.48 -35.69
N ARG A 162 -8.92 -4.50 -35.47
CA ARG A 162 -8.23 -4.31 -34.18
C ARG A 162 -9.17 -4.24 -32.99
N ARG A 163 -10.25 -3.46 -33.09
CA ARG A 163 -11.28 -3.33 -32.03
C ARG A 163 -11.98 -4.66 -31.77
N GLU A 164 -12.33 -5.37 -32.81
CA GLU A 164 -13.01 -6.65 -32.72
C GLU A 164 -12.08 -7.71 -32.14
N ALA A 165 -10.79 -7.74 -32.54
CA ALA A 165 -9.78 -8.60 -31.97
C ALA A 165 -9.59 -8.34 -30.48
N MET A 166 -9.49 -7.08 -30.06
CA MET A 166 -9.41 -6.69 -28.64
C MET A 166 -10.63 -7.18 -27.85
N HIS A 167 -11.83 -6.85 -28.30
CA HIS A 167 -13.07 -7.26 -27.63
C HIS A 167 -13.24 -8.78 -27.57
N THR A 168 -12.86 -9.51 -28.63
CA THR A 168 -12.91 -10.97 -28.65
C THR A 168 -11.91 -11.57 -27.68
N MET A 169 -10.69 -11.01 -27.59
CA MET A 169 -9.67 -11.43 -26.65
C MET A 169 -10.15 -11.23 -25.21
N LEU A 170 -10.72 -10.05 -24.87
CA LEU A 170 -11.22 -9.75 -23.51
C LEU A 170 -12.32 -10.72 -23.06
N LYS A 171 -13.12 -11.27 -23.95
CA LYS A 171 -14.12 -12.31 -23.64
C LYS A 171 -13.52 -13.70 -23.37
N ARG A 172 -12.25 -13.89 -23.72
CA ARG A 172 -11.56 -15.17 -23.57
C ARG A 172 -10.68 -15.25 -22.34
N VAL A 173 -10.03 -14.14 -22.00
CA VAL A 173 -9.15 -14.07 -20.83
C VAL A 173 -9.96 -14.01 -19.53
N LYS A 174 -9.48 -14.72 -18.50
CA LYS A 174 -10.04 -14.72 -17.16
C LYS A 174 -9.00 -14.23 -16.18
N GLY A 175 -9.44 -13.58 -15.10
CA GLY A 175 -8.57 -13.05 -14.06
C GLY A 175 -8.56 -11.53 -14.01
N ALA A 176 -7.59 -10.99 -13.27
CA ALA A 176 -7.42 -9.56 -13.10
C ALA A 176 -6.37 -9.01 -14.07
N TYR A 177 -6.68 -7.90 -14.75
CA TYR A 177 -5.76 -7.30 -15.71
C TYR A 177 -5.94 -5.80 -15.89
N ALA A 178 -4.82 -5.10 -16.06
CA ALA A 178 -4.74 -3.82 -16.75
C ALA A 178 -3.80 -4.00 -17.94
N LEU A 179 -4.28 -3.70 -19.13
CA LEU A 179 -3.57 -3.93 -20.39
C LEU A 179 -3.33 -2.63 -21.14
N ALA A 180 -2.15 -2.51 -21.77
CA ALA A 180 -1.93 -1.56 -22.86
C ALA A 180 -1.33 -2.30 -24.06
N VAL A 181 -1.88 -2.04 -25.24
CA VAL A 181 -1.61 -2.76 -26.47
C VAL A 181 -1.28 -1.78 -27.59
N LEU A 182 -0.21 -2.10 -28.33
CA LEU A 182 0.14 -1.47 -29.61
C LEU A 182 -0.01 -2.47 -30.75
N PHE A 183 -0.54 -1.99 -31.86
CA PHE A 183 -0.57 -2.72 -33.12
C PHE A 183 0.35 -2.02 -34.12
N GLU A 184 1.30 -2.73 -34.70
CA GLU A 184 2.29 -2.21 -35.64
C GLU A 184 1.65 -1.53 -36.85
N ASP A 185 0.50 -2.04 -37.30
CA ASP A 185 -0.30 -1.49 -38.39
C ASP A 185 -1.18 -0.29 -37.98
N ASP A 186 -1.06 0.19 -36.72
CA ASP A 186 -1.75 1.41 -36.23
C ASP A 186 -0.81 2.28 -35.39
N PRO A 187 -0.03 3.16 -36.01
CA PRO A 187 0.86 4.06 -35.29
C PRO A 187 0.14 5.27 -34.66
N SER A 188 -1.18 5.22 -34.53
CA SER A 188 -1.99 6.36 -34.08
C SER A 188 -2.78 6.12 -32.81
N THR A 189 -2.94 4.86 -32.36
CA THR A 189 -3.76 4.56 -31.17
C THR A 189 -3.07 3.54 -30.23
N ILE A 190 -3.34 3.71 -28.95
CA ILE A 190 -3.12 2.69 -27.91
C ILE A 190 -4.48 2.10 -27.56
N MET A 191 -4.56 0.79 -27.46
CA MET A 191 -5.72 0.13 -26.84
C MET A 191 -5.42 -0.23 -25.42
N ALA A 192 -6.39 -0.04 -24.53
CA ALA A 192 -6.26 -0.31 -23.11
C ALA A 192 -7.48 -1.08 -22.60
N ALA A 193 -7.31 -1.90 -21.56
CA ALA A 193 -8.44 -2.55 -20.89
C ALA A 193 -8.16 -2.69 -19.40
N ARG A 194 -9.21 -2.72 -18.59
CA ARG A 194 -9.12 -2.86 -17.15
C ARG A 194 -10.14 -3.86 -16.61
N ASN A 195 -9.66 -4.73 -15.71
CA ASN A 195 -10.46 -5.56 -14.82
C ASN A 195 -9.62 -5.83 -13.55
N GLY A 196 -9.90 -5.13 -12.44
CA GLY A 196 -9.14 -5.18 -11.19
C GLY A 196 -8.08 -4.09 -11.09
N PRO A 197 -6.83 -4.29 -11.54
CA PRO A 197 -5.75 -3.32 -11.38
C PRO A 197 -6.10 -1.93 -11.95
N PRO A 198 -5.70 -0.82 -11.26
CA PRO A 198 -6.08 0.51 -11.68
C PRO A 198 -5.48 0.90 -13.04
N LEU A 199 -6.25 1.63 -13.84
CA LEU A 199 -5.81 2.21 -15.10
C LEU A 199 -6.52 3.54 -15.34
N ALA A 200 -5.75 4.57 -15.67
CA ALA A 200 -6.23 5.93 -15.86
C ALA A 200 -5.77 6.51 -17.21
N ILE A 201 -6.59 7.36 -17.79
CA ILE A 201 -6.32 8.06 -19.04
C ILE A 201 -6.10 9.52 -18.72
N GLY A 202 -4.95 10.08 -19.13
CA GLY A 202 -4.63 11.50 -19.04
C GLY A 202 -4.96 12.25 -20.32
N HIS A 203 -5.64 13.39 -20.18
CA HIS A 203 -6.03 14.24 -21.28
C HIS A 203 -5.05 15.42 -21.44
N GLY A 204 -4.31 15.44 -22.52
CA GLY A 204 -3.38 16.53 -22.85
C GLY A 204 -3.85 17.36 -24.07
N SER A 205 -3.08 18.39 -24.40
CA SER A 205 -3.37 19.24 -25.57
C SER A 205 -2.73 18.64 -26.83
N GLY A 206 -3.54 17.92 -27.62
CA GLY A 206 -3.10 17.24 -28.85
C GLY A 206 -2.28 15.96 -28.61
N GLU A 207 -2.22 15.49 -27.41
CA GLU A 207 -1.61 14.22 -27.01
C GLU A 207 -2.41 13.59 -25.86
N MET A 208 -2.33 12.28 -25.72
CA MET A 208 -3.04 11.52 -24.69
C MET A 208 -2.09 10.57 -23.98
N PHE A 209 -2.43 10.28 -22.75
CA PHE A 209 -1.62 9.49 -21.83
C PHE A 209 -2.42 8.34 -21.24
N LEU A 210 -1.72 7.28 -20.89
CA LEU A 210 -2.24 6.14 -20.14
C LEU A 210 -1.31 5.86 -18.97
N GLY A 211 -1.83 5.54 -17.80
CA GLY A 211 -1.02 5.18 -16.64
C GLY A 211 -1.78 4.32 -15.65
N SER A 212 -1.08 3.43 -14.99
CA SER A 212 -1.65 2.66 -13.87
C SER A 212 -1.89 3.52 -12.63
N ASP A 213 -1.41 4.78 -12.61
CA ASP A 213 -1.63 5.75 -11.54
C ASP A 213 -1.59 7.18 -12.09
N ALA A 214 -2.40 8.06 -11.51
CA ALA A 214 -2.38 9.49 -11.82
C ALA A 214 -1.02 10.16 -11.54
N ILE A 215 -0.24 9.66 -10.57
CA ILE A 215 1.12 10.15 -10.26
C ILE A 215 2.07 10.01 -11.46
N ALA A 216 1.96 8.94 -12.24
CA ALA A 216 2.75 8.76 -13.45
C ALA A 216 2.39 9.80 -14.53
N LEU A 217 1.14 10.24 -14.57
CA LEU A 217 0.60 11.18 -15.55
C LEU A 217 0.78 12.64 -15.14
N ALA A 218 1.04 12.90 -13.88
CA ALA A 218 1.18 14.24 -13.28
C ALA A 218 2.15 15.20 -14.01
N PRO A 219 3.28 14.75 -14.62
CA PRO A 219 4.14 15.63 -15.41
C PRO A 219 3.51 16.16 -16.69
N PHE A 220 2.47 15.49 -17.18
CA PHE A 220 1.90 15.75 -18.49
C PHE A 220 0.53 16.40 -18.43
N THR A 221 -0.28 16.05 -17.44
CA THR A 221 -1.64 16.54 -17.27
C THR A 221 -2.18 16.30 -15.88
N ASN A 222 -3.12 17.13 -15.46
CA ASN A 222 -3.94 16.93 -14.27
C ASN A 222 -5.40 16.53 -14.59
N GLU A 223 -5.77 16.47 -15.86
CA GLU A 223 -7.11 16.03 -16.29
C GLU A 223 -7.08 14.50 -16.50
N ILE A 224 -7.77 13.76 -15.64
CA ILE A 224 -7.71 12.30 -15.58
C ILE A 224 -9.12 11.71 -15.71
N THR A 225 -9.23 10.62 -16.47
CA THR A 225 -10.40 9.72 -16.49
C THR A 225 -9.97 8.34 -16.01
N TYR A 226 -10.57 7.85 -14.93
CA TYR A 226 -10.34 6.48 -14.46
C TYR A 226 -11.26 5.50 -15.19
N LEU A 227 -10.70 4.39 -15.67
CA LEU A 227 -11.47 3.26 -16.14
C LEU A 227 -12.04 2.49 -14.94
N ILE A 228 -13.18 1.86 -15.11
CA ILE A 228 -13.77 0.91 -14.14
C ILE A 228 -13.62 -0.53 -14.63
N ASP A 229 -13.91 -1.49 -13.77
CA ASP A 229 -13.78 -2.91 -14.12
C ASP A 229 -14.69 -3.28 -15.30
N GLY A 230 -14.11 -3.95 -16.30
CA GLY A 230 -14.76 -4.28 -17.57
C GLY A 230 -14.62 -3.24 -18.66
N ASP A 231 -14.10 -2.03 -18.36
CA ASP A 231 -13.87 -1.01 -19.38
C ASP A 231 -12.68 -1.35 -20.28
N TRP A 232 -12.81 -1.01 -21.56
CA TRP A 232 -11.70 -0.96 -22.49
C TRP A 232 -11.76 0.30 -23.36
N ALA A 233 -10.63 0.75 -23.88
CA ALA A 233 -10.51 2.04 -24.52
C ALA A 233 -9.63 2.02 -25.77
N VAL A 234 -9.93 2.92 -26.72
CA VAL A 234 -9.08 3.27 -27.86
C VAL A 234 -8.65 4.70 -27.68
N ILE A 235 -7.36 4.92 -27.50
CA ILE A 235 -6.76 6.21 -27.13
C ILE A 235 -5.97 6.72 -28.32
N GLY A 236 -6.41 7.80 -28.92
CA GLY A 236 -5.73 8.50 -30.01
C GLY A 236 -5.21 9.87 -29.58
N LYS A 237 -4.50 10.60 -30.44
CA LYS A 237 -3.91 11.93 -30.12
C LYS A 237 -4.92 12.99 -29.66
N THR A 238 -6.15 12.93 -30.14
CA THR A 238 -7.16 13.98 -29.95
C THR A 238 -8.28 13.58 -29.01
N GLY A 239 -8.26 12.35 -28.48
CA GLY A 239 -9.30 11.87 -27.57
C GLY A 239 -9.32 10.37 -27.41
N VAL A 240 -10.32 9.91 -26.68
CA VAL A 240 -10.52 8.52 -26.31
C VAL A 240 -11.95 8.08 -26.57
N HIS A 241 -12.12 6.84 -26.98
CA HIS A 241 -13.40 6.13 -26.98
C HIS A 241 -13.31 5.02 -25.93
N ILE A 242 -14.21 5.06 -24.97
CA ILE A 242 -14.30 4.05 -23.89
C ILE A 242 -15.52 3.18 -24.17
N PHE A 243 -15.36 1.88 -23.92
CA PHE A 243 -16.37 0.87 -24.12
C PHE A 243 -16.52 0.06 -22.83
N ASP A 244 -17.73 -0.42 -22.56
CA ASP A 244 -17.96 -1.41 -21.52
C ASP A 244 -17.57 -2.84 -21.97
N PHE A 245 -17.74 -3.82 -21.10
CA PHE A 245 -17.44 -5.23 -21.40
C PHE A 245 -18.27 -5.81 -22.56
N ASP A 246 -19.47 -5.29 -22.78
CA ASP A 246 -20.35 -5.72 -23.88
C ASP A 246 -20.00 -5.03 -25.21
N GLY A 247 -19.13 -4.01 -25.19
CA GLY A 247 -18.67 -3.26 -26.36
C GLY A 247 -19.52 -2.02 -26.65
N ASN A 248 -20.39 -1.59 -25.74
CA ASN A 248 -21.14 -0.35 -25.88
C ASN A 248 -20.23 0.83 -25.54
N VAL A 249 -20.39 1.94 -26.27
CA VAL A 249 -19.67 3.19 -25.96
C VAL A 249 -20.22 3.76 -24.65
N VAL A 250 -19.32 4.09 -23.73
CA VAL A 250 -19.65 4.67 -22.43
C VAL A 250 -18.84 5.93 -22.16
N GLU A 251 -19.41 6.84 -21.38
CA GLU A 251 -18.71 8.02 -20.89
C GLU A 251 -18.27 7.80 -19.43
N ARG A 252 -17.05 8.26 -19.11
CA ARG A 252 -16.52 8.27 -17.76
C ARG A 252 -16.15 9.70 -17.37
N PRO A 253 -16.37 10.12 -16.12
CA PRO A 253 -16.13 11.49 -15.70
C PRO A 253 -14.65 11.85 -15.79
N ARG A 254 -14.34 13.05 -16.28
CA ARG A 254 -13.04 13.67 -16.13
C ARG A 254 -12.95 14.31 -14.76
N GLN A 255 -11.80 14.14 -14.11
CA GLN A 255 -11.51 14.67 -12.79
C GLN A 255 -10.19 15.45 -12.85
N ILE A 256 -10.07 16.47 -12.01
CA ILE A 256 -8.81 17.18 -11.80
C ILE A 256 -8.05 16.45 -10.69
N SER A 257 -6.97 15.81 -11.05
CA SER A 257 -6.09 15.13 -10.09
C SER A 257 -5.18 16.13 -9.38
N THR A 258 -5.03 15.98 -8.06
CA THR A 258 -4.08 16.75 -7.25
C THR A 258 -2.69 16.13 -7.24
N ALA A 259 -2.48 15.00 -7.90
CA ALA A 259 -1.21 14.28 -7.95
C ALA A 259 -0.02 15.14 -8.47
N ALA A 260 -0.28 16.14 -9.32
CA ALA A 260 0.73 17.07 -9.82
C ALA A 260 1.35 17.97 -8.73
N ALA A 261 0.66 18.19 -7.61
CA ALA A 261 1.17 19.02 -6.50
C ALA A 261 2.33 18.34 -5.74
N PHE A 262 2.61 17.07 -6.00
CA PHE A 262 3.56 16.25 -5.25
C PHE A 262 4.84 15.96 -6.04
N LEU A 263 5.64 17.00 -6.30
CA LEU A 263 7.04 16.82 -6.68
C LEU A 263 7.80 16.29 -5.46
N VAL A 264 8.10 14.99 -5.46
CA VAL A 264 8.79 14.35 -4.34
C VAL A 264 10.29 14.43 -4.57
N ASP A 265 10.97 15.31 -3.83
CA ASP A 265 12.43 15.41 -3.75
C ASP A 265 12.89 14.93 -2.36
N LYS A 266 14.06 14.30 -2.28
CA LYS A 266 14.70 13.90 -1.01
C LYS A 266 15.13 15.10 -0.16
N GLY A 267 15.26 16.27 -0.77
CA GLY A 267 15.81 17.45 -0.10
C GLY A 267 17.23 17.18 0.41
N ASN A 268 17.49 17.53 1.66
CA ASN A 268 18.80 17.33 2.31
C ASN A 268 18.97 15.95 2.96
N HIS A 269 18.02 15.03 2.77
CA HIS A 269 18.05 13.70 3.37
C HIS A 269 18.72 12.68 2.44
N ARG A 270 19.40 11.72 3.04
CA ARG A 270 20.06 10.64 2.29
C ARG A 270 19.04 9.70 1.63
N HIS A 271 17.94 9.41 2.33
CA HIS A 271 16.88 8.48 1.91
C HIS A 271 15.51 9.11 2.06
N PHE A 272 14.51 8.64 1.28
CA PHE A 272 13.13 9.06 1.44
C PHE A 272 12.59 8.68 2.82
N MET A 273 12.88 7.49 3.33
CA MET A 273 12.45 7.09 4.66
C MET A 273 12.92 8.04 5.76
N GLU A 274 14.17 8.50 5.69
CA GLU A 274 14.68 9.50 6.63
C GLU A 274 13.87 10.80 6.56
N LYS A 275 13.69 11.34 5.36
CA LYS A 275 12.85 12.53 5.14
C LYS A 275 11.45 12.33 5.73
N GLU A 276 10.81 11.21 5.44
CA GLU A 276 9.46 10.87 5.88
C GLU A 276 9.34 10.72 7.41
N ILE A 277 10.40 10.23 8.08
CA ILE A 277 10.47 10.22 9.55
C ILE A 277 10.47 11.65 10.10
N TYR A 278 11.27 12.55 9.50
CA TYR A 278 11.39 13.94 9.97
C TYR A 278 10.20 14.84 9.53
N GLU A 279 9.42 14.45 8.53
CA GLU A 279 8.19 15.13 8.14
C GLU A 279 7.00 14.87 9.08
N GLN A 280 7.05 13.85 9.92
CA GLN A 280 5.91 13.42 10.75
C GLN A 280 5.28 14.55 11.57
N PRO A 281 6.03 15.45 12.24
CA PRO A 281 5.41 16.55 12.99
C PRO A 281 4.52 17.45 12.13
N GLU A 282 4.96 17.77 10.91
CA GLU A 282 4.24 18.64 9.99
C GLU A 282 2.99 17.97 9.42
N VAL A 283 3.13 16.76 8.89
CA VAL A 283 2.01 16.06 8.24
C VAL A 283 0.93 15.66 9.25
N ILE A 284 1.30 15.35 10.50
CA ILE A 284 0.34 15.05 11.57
C ILE A 284 -0.41 16.32 11.99
N ALA A 285 0.26 17.46 12.10
CA ALA A 285 -0.42 18.73 12.37
C ALA A 285 -1.44 19.05 11.28
N HIS A 286 -1.08 18.82 10.01
CA HIS A 286 -1.98 18.99 8.88
C HIS A 286 -3.15 18.01 8.92
N ALA A 287 -2.89 16.72 9.16
CA ALA A 287 -3.93 15.70 9.30
C ALA A 287 -4.92 16.02 10.42
N LEU A 288 -4.42 16.33 11.61
CA LEU A 288 -5.25 16.68 12.76
C LEU A 288 -6.11 17.92 12.52
N GLY A 289 -5.62 18.92 11.77
CA GLY A 289 -6.39 20.12 11.40
C GLY A 289 -7.67 19.82 10.63
N HIS A 290 -7.80 18.62 10.04
CA HIS A 290 -9.02 18.16 9.39
C HIS A 290 -10.05 17.57 10.36
N TYR A 291 -9.61 17.05 11.51
CA TYR A 291 -10.42 16.30 12.45
C TYR A 291 -10.69 17.05 13.77
N VAL A 292 -9.93 18.11 14.03
CA VAL A 292 -9.91 18.76 15.33
C VAL A 292 -10.00 20.28 15.16
N ASN A 293 -10.90 20.90 15.92
CA ASN A 293 -10.91 22.34 16.13
C ASN A 293 -9.96 22.67 17.30
N PHE A 294 -8.78 23.18 16.97
CA PHE A 294 -7.73 23.53 17.95
C PHE A 294 -8.09 24.72 18.86
N ILE A 295 -9.04 25.58 18.43
CA ILE A 295 -9.46 26.75 19.22
C ILE A 295 -10.40 26.29 20.36
N GLU A 296 -11.33 25.41 20.03
CA GLU A 296 -12.32 24.90 20.97
C GLU A 296 -11.85 23.64 21.71
N ASN A 297 -10.73 23.06 21.31
CA ASN A 297 -10.23 21.74 21.73
C ASN A 297 -11.33 20.66 21.63
N ARG A 298 -11.93 20.52 20.43
CA ARG A 298 -13.00 19.55 20.17
C ARG A 298 -12.77 18.83 18.84
N VAL A 299 -13.26 17.61 18.76
CA VAL A 299 -13.33 16.88 17.51
C VAL A 299 -14.45 17.48 16.64
N VAL A 300 -14.18 17.75 15.38
CA VAL A 300 -15.20 18.18 14.41
C VAL A 300 -16.09 16.99 14.02
N PRO A 301 -17.36 17.20 13.59
CA PRO A 301 -18.19 16.14 13.03
C PRO A 301 -17.49 15.49 11.85
N ILE A 302 -17.27 14.16 11.89
CA ILE A 302 -16.33 13.50 11.00
C ILE A 302 -17.00 12.92 9.76
N SER A 303 -18.26 12.46 9.90
CA SER A 303 -19.03 11.90 8.79
C SER A 303 -20.51 11.80 9.15
N ASP A 304 -21.37 12.06 8.16
CA ASP A 304 -22.81 11.79 8.28
C ASP A 304 -23.18 10.38 7.83
N ALA A 305 -22.25 9.67 7.13
CA ALA A 305 -22.50 8.36 6.58
C ALA A 305 -22.39 7.23 7.62
N ILE A 306 -21.52 7.39 8.63
CA ILE A 306 -21.32 6.43 9.73
C ILE A 306 -21.60 7.15 11.06
N ASP A 307 -22.70 6.78 11.70
CA ASP A 307 -23.06 7.26 13.02
C ASP A 307 -22.43 6.38 14.12
N PHE A 308 -21.19 6.72 14.51
CA PHE A 308 -20.48 6.02 15.59
C PHE A 308 -21.21 6.02 16.94
N GLY A 309 -22.19 6.92 17.12
CA GLY A 309 -23.05 6.95 18.30
C GLY A 309 -24.04 5.77 18.37
N LYS A 310 -24.39 5.19 17.22
CA LYS A 310 -25.45 4.17 17.10
C LYS A 310 -24.95 2.78 16.69
N VAL A 311 -23.80 2.68 15.99
CA VAL A 311 -23.32 1.35 15.56
C VAL A 311 -23.04 0.45 16.76
N PRO A 312 -23.50 -0.81 16.76
CA PRO A 312 -23.32 -1.73 17.89
C PRO A 312 -21.88 -2.26 18.01
N SER A 313 -21.19 -2.40 16.89
CA SER A 313 -19.79 -2.85 16.83
C SER A 313 -19.10 -2.31 15.59
N LEU A 314 -17.77 -2.36 15.60
CA LEU A 314 -16.89 -1.95 14.51
C LEU A 314 -16.02 -3.14 14.08
N ALA A 315 -16.03 -3.46 12.80
CA ALA A 315 -15.03 -4.37 12.21
C ALA A 315 -13.89 -3.53 11.64
N ILE A 316 -12.65 -3.90 11.88
CA ILE A 316 -11.46 -3.27 11.27
C ILE A 316 -10.71 -4.32 10.48
N SER A 317 -10.29 -4.00 9.26
CA SER A 317 -9.46 -4.90 8.47
C SER A 317 -8.40 -4.12 7.69
N ALA A 318 -7.17 -4.64 7.70
CA ALA A 318 -6.00 -4.05 7.07
C ALA A 318 -4.85 -5.07 6.95
N CYS A 319 -3.76 -4.68 6.28
CA CYS A 319 -2.53 -5.46 6.16
C CYS A 319 -1.33 -4.74 6.80
N GLY A 320 -0.34 -5.50 7.27
CA GLY A 320 0.98 -5.00 7.70
C GLY A 320 0.90 -3.86 8.73
N THR A 321 1.65 -2.80 8.49
CA THR A 321 1.70 -1.60 9.33
C THR A 321 0.31 -0.98 9.56
N ALA A 322 -0.56 -0.98 8.55
CA ALA A 322 -1.93 -0.47 8.69
C ALA A 322 -2.79 -1.35 9.63
N TYR A 323 -2.60 -2.67 9.62
CA TYR A 323 -3.23 -3.57 10.59
C TYR A 323 -2.75 -3.27 12.01
N LEU A 324 -1.45 -3.00 12.20
CA LEU A 324 -0.90 -2.64 13.52
C LEU A 324 -1.43 -1.29 14.02
N ALA A 325 -1.64 -0.32 13.10
CA ALA A 325 -2.35 0.91 13.44
C ALA A 325 -3.80 0.64 13.87
N GLY A 326 -4.49 -0.24 13.17
CA GLY A 326 -5.84 -0.69 13.52
C GLY A 326 -5.92 -1.38 14.88
N LEU A 327 -4.91 -2.21 15.23
CA LEU A 327 -4.82 -2.82 16.56
C LEU A 327 -4.71 -1.78 17.68
N ILE A 328 -3.93 -0.71 17.47
CA ILE A 328 -3.86 0.41 18.43
C ILE A 328 -5.22 1.13 18.47
N GLY A 329 -5.81 1.40 17.31
CA GLY A 329 -7.15 1.99 17.20
C GLY A 329 -8.22 1.20 17.97
N LYS A 330 -8.17 -0.15 17.92
CA LYS A 330 -9.06 -1.01 18.73
C LYS A 330 -9.02 -0.63 20.21
N TYR A 331 -7.82 -0.49 20.80
CA TYR A 331 -7.70 -0.10 22.21
C TYR A 331 -8.37 1.25 22.48
N TRP A 332 -8.26 2.21 21.57
CA TRP A 332 -8.86 3.54 21.75
C TRP A 332 -10.38 3.52 21.59
N PHE A 333 -10.93 2.86 20.58
CA PHE A 333 -12.38 2.74 20.41
C PHE A 333 -13.03 2.00 21.59
N GLU A 334 -12.43 0.91 22.07
CA GLU A 334 -12.93 0.16 23.21
C GLU A 334 -12.83 0.96 24.51
N ARG A 335 -11.77 1.74 24.69
CA ARG A 335 -11.55 2.55 25.90
C ARG A 335 -12.41 3.79 25.94
N TYR A 336 -12.35 4.64 24.92
CA TYR A 336 -13.01 5.95 24.92
C TYR A 336 -14.45 5.89 24.46
N ALA A 337 -14.74 5.11 23.42
CA ALA A 337 -16.09 5.00 22.87
C ALA A 337 -16.91 3.83 23.42
N ARG A 338 -16.29 2.92 24.20
CA ARG A 338 -16.92 1.69 24.66
C ARG A 338 -17.59 0.92 23.50
N LEU A 339 -17.00 1.01 22.34
CA LEU A 339 -17.43 0.39 21.11
C LEU A 339 -16.67 -0.94 20.92
N PRO A 340 -17.36 -2.09 20.91
CA PRO A 340 -16.73 -3.38 20.62
C PRO A 340 -16.07 -3.35 19.24
N VAL A 341 -14.81 -3.77 19.16
CA VAL A 341 -14.04 -3.81 17.91
C VAL A 341 -13.53 -5.21 17.64
N GLU A 342 -13.92 -5.75 16.50
CA GLU A 342 -13.30 -6.92 15.90
C GLU A 342 -12.25 -6.44 14.88
N ILE A 343 -11.03 -6.99 14.95
CA ILE A 343 -9.98 -6.65 13.98
C ILE A 343 -9.29 -7.91 13.49
N ASP A 344 -9.03 -7.98 12.19
CA ASP A 344 -8.30 -9.09 11.58
C ASP A 344 -7.41 -8.61 10.44
N VAL A 345 -6.39 -9.43 10.10
CA VAL A 345 -5.60 -9.21 8.88
C VAL A 345 -6.48 -9.43 7.66
N ALA A 346 -6.36 -8.55 6.68
CA ALA A 346 -7.27 -8.54 5.56
C ALA A 346 -7.18 -9.80 4.68
N SER A 347 -6.01 -10.44 4.61
CA SER A 347 -5.80 -11.71 3.90
C SER A 347 -6.62 -12.88 4.46
N GLU A 348 -7.00 -12.83 5.76
CA GLU A 348 -7.76 -13.88 6.41
C GLU A 348 -9.25 -13.52 6.62
N PHE A 349 -9.54 -12.21 6.68
CA PHE A 349 -10.82 -11.67 7.11
C PHE A 349 -12.01 -12.27 6.37
N ARG A 350 -11.98 -12.28 5.04
CA ARG A 350 -13.09 -12.77 4.21
C ARG A 350 -13.25 -14.30 4.24
N TYR A 351 -12.15 -15.03 4.42
CA TYR A 351 -12.15 -16.49 4.41
C TYR A 351 -12.64 -17.10 5.72
N ARG A 352 -12.59 -16.32 6.81
CA ARG A 352 -13.04 -16.73 8.14
C ARG A 352 -14.56 -16.72 8.29
N GLU A 353 -15.31 -16.19 7.32
CA GLU A 353 -16.78 -16.12 7.34
C GLU A 353 -17.33 -15.55 8.66
N ILE A 354 -16.77 -14.40 9.11
CA ILE A 354 -17.12 -13.79 10.39
C ILE A 354 -18.61 -13.40 10.42
N PRO A 355 -19.28 -13.55 11.59
CA PRO A 355 -20.69 -13.18 11.73
C PRO A 355 -20.81 -11.64 11.76
N LEU A 356 -21.14 -11.04 10.61
CA LEU A 356 -21.35 -9.60 10.46
C LEU A 356 -22.80 -9.21 10.73
N SER A 357 -23.00 -8.13 11.50
CA SER A 357 -24.31 -7.51 11.68
C SER A 357 -24.47 -6.34 10.71
N PRO A 358 -25.53 -6.29 9.89
CA PRO A 358 -25.77 -5.18 8.96
C PRO A 358 -25.90 -3.80 9.62
N GLN A 359 -26.13 -3.74 10.95
CA GLN A 359 -26.17 -2.49 11.71
C GLN A 359 -24.80 -2.01 12.16
N SER A 360 -23.78 -2.86 12.04
CA SER A 360 -22.38 -2.52 12.37
C SER A 360 -21.73 -1.73 11.25
N ALA A 361 -20.59 -1.10 11.56
CA ALA A 361 -19.74 -0.46 10.57
C ALA A 361 -18.45 -1.26 10.38
N ALA A 362 -17.83 -1.10 9.22
CA ALA A 362 -16.50 -1.62 8.96
C ALA A 362 -15.54 -0.49 8.58
N LEU A 363 -14.31 -0.55 9.05
CA LEU A 363 -13.27 0.44 8.81
C LEU A 363 -12.05 -0.23 8.16
N PHE A 364 -11.67 0.24 6.99
CA PHE A 364 -10.56 -0.29 6.21
C PHE A 364 -9.41 0.71 6.20
N ILE A 365 -8.21 0.25 6.54
CA ILE A 365 -7.04 1.12 6.68
C ILE A 365 -6.03 0.73 5.61
N SER A 366 -5.66 1.69 4.75
CA SER A 366 -4.67 1.48 3.69
C SER A 366 -4.01 2.79 3.29
N GLN A 367 -2.67 2.83 3.25
CA GLN A 367 -1.97 4.03 2.78
C GLN A 367 -2.28 4.30 1.31
N SER A 368 -2.14 3.30 0.44
CA SER A 368 -2.40 3.44 -1.01
C SER A 368 -3.88 3.46 -1.36
N GLY A 369 -4.73 2.82 -0.54
CA GLY A 369 -6.13 2.58 -0.86
C GLY A 369 -6.34 1.60 -2.02
N GLU A 370 -5.30 0.83 -2.38
CA GLU A 370 -5.31 -0.16 -3.47
C GLU A 370 -4.86 -1.56 -3.00
N THR A 371 -4.72 -1.77 -1.68
CA THR A 371 -4.31 -3.08 -1.13
C THR A 371 -5.40 -4.11 -1.42
N ALA A 372 -5.06 -5.16 -2.18
CA ALA A 372 -6.03 -6.13 -2.72
C ALA A 372 -6.84 -6.82 -1.62
N ASP A 373 -6.18 -7.43 -0.64
CA ASP A 373 -6.86 -8.09 0.48
C ASP A 373 -7.78 -7.14 1.25
N THR A 374 -7.33 -5.89 1.46
CA THR A 374 -8.13 -4.88 2.15
C THR A 374 -9.36 -4.50 1.33
N LEU A 375 -9.22 -4.36 0.01
CA LEU A 375 -10.33 -4.08 -0.92
C LEU A 375 -11.32 -5.26 -0.97
N ALA A 376 -10.82 -6.49 -1.02
CA ALA A 376 -11.67 -7.68 -1.01
C ALA A 376 -12.46 -7.82 0.30
N SER A 377 -11.82 -7.55 1.45
CA SER A 377 -12.48 -7.51 2.75
C SER A 377 -13.54 -6.40 2.82
N LEU A 378 -13.28 -5.24 2.21
CA LEU A 378 -14.26 -4.15 2.08
C LEU A 378 -15.50 -4.61 1.31
N ARG A 379 -15.28 -5.21 0.13
CA ARG A 379 -16.37 -5.69 -0.73
C ARG A 379 -17.20 -6.76 -0.02
N TYR A 380 -16.54 -7.68 0.68
CA TYR A 380 -17.20 -8.68 1.53
C TYR A 380 -18.13 -8.03 2.58
N CYS A 381 -17.66 -7.02 3.32
CA CYS A 381 -18.49 -6.30 4.30
C CYS A 381 -19.65 -5.55 3.63
N LYS A 382 -19.41 -4.94 2.47
CA LYS A 382 -20.42 -4.21 1.70
C LYS A 382 -21.55 -5.11 1.21
N GLU A 383 -21.23 -6.32 0.75
CA GLU A 383 -22.20 -7.36 0.37
C GLU A 383 -23.05 -7.82 1.56
N HIS A 384 -22.51 -7.77 2.78
CA HIS A 384 -23.24 -8.07 4.02
C HIS A 384 -23.99 -6.86 4.60
N GLY A 385 -24.02 -5.73 3.87
CA GLY A 385 -24.84 -4.56 4.20
C GLY A 385 -24.24 -3.63 5.27
N LEU A 386 -22.95 -3.77 5.63
CA LEU A 386 -22.31 -2.87 6.58
C LEU A 386 -22.07 -1.48 5.96
N LYS A 387 -22.02 -0.46 6.81
CA LYS A 387 -21.51 0.86 6.44
C LYS A 387 -19.99 0.84 6.41
N ILE A 388 -19.42 1.32 5.31
CA ILE A 388 -18.00 1.22 5.01
C ILE A 388 -17.30 2.55 5.22
N GLY A 389 -16.27 2.57 6.08
CA GLY A 389 -15.34 3.68 6.24
C GLY A 389 -13.95 3.32 5.76
N ALA A 390 -13.24 4.26 5.15
CA ALA A 390 -11.87 4.12 4.69
C ALA A 390 -10.93 5.13 5.33
N VAL A 391 -9.88 4.66 6.00
CA VAL A 391 -8.75 5.48 6.47
C VAL A 391 -7.63 5.36 5.44
N VAL A 392 -7.50 6.35 4.56
CA VAL A 392 -6.62 6.27 3.39
C VAL A 392 -5.82 7.55 3.17
N ASN A 393 -4.66 7.42 2.52
CA ASN A 393 -3.90 8.59 2.08
C ASN A 393 -4.31 9.03 0.66
N ALA A 394 -4.50 8.08 -0.25
CA ALA A 394 -4.92 8.35 -1.62
C ALA A 394 -6.46 8.45 -1.70
N ARG A 395 -6.98 9.68 -1.73
CA ARG A 395 -8.42 9.97 -1.78
C ARG A 395 -9.11 9.48 -3.06
N GLU A 396 -8.36 9.32 -4.12
CA GLU A 396 -8.83 8.92 -5.45
C GLU A 396 -8.72 7.39 -5.66
N SER A 397 -8.30 6.65 -4.62
CA SER A 397 -8.10 5.21 -4.66
C SER A 397 -9.41 4.41 -4.75
N THR A 398 -9.30 3.15 -5.12
CA THR A 398 -10.46 2.25 -5.25
C THR A 398 -11.16 2.04 -3.90
N ILE A 399 -10.41 1.80 -2.80
CA ILE A 399 -10.98 1.69 -1.45
C ILE A 399 -11.74 2.97 -1.07
N ALA A 400 -11.19 4.16 -1.37
CA ALA A 400 -11.88 5.42 -1.09
C ALA A 400 -13.18 5.57 -1.88
N ARG A 401 -13.15 5.26 -3.19
CA ARG A 401 -14.33 5.37 -4.07
C ARG A 401 -15.45 4.39 -3.72
N GLU A 402 -15.11 3.21 -3.21
CA GLU A 402 -16.10 2.19 -2.86
C GLU A 402 -16.65 2.32 -1.43
N SER A 403 -16.12 3.25 -0.62
CA SER A 403 -16.52 3.47 0.77
C SER A 403 -17.66 4.50 0.90
N ASP A 404 -18.49 4.35 1.96
CA ASP A 404 -19.54 5.32 2.32
C ASP A 404 -18.95 6.58 2.97
N ALA A 405 -17.84 6.44 3.71
CA ALA A 405 -17.12 7.52 4.37
C ALA A 405 -15.61 7.40 4.15
N VAL A 406 -14.95 8.51 3.84
CA VAL A 406 -13.49 8.56 3.65
C VAL A 406 -12.87 9.43 4.74
N PHE A 407 -11.90 8.88 5.44
CA PHE A 407 -11.12 9.52 6.49
C PHE A 407 -9.66 9.69 6.02
N PRO A 408 -9.33 10.79 5.34
CA PRO A 408 -8.02 10.99 4.75
C PRO A 408 -6.95 11.22 5.81
N ILE A 409 -5.81 10.53 5.69
CA ILE A 409 -4.69 10.72 6.62
C ILE A 409 -3.78 11.90 6.29
N LEU A 410 -3.89 12.47 5.10
CA LEU A 410 -3.21 13.68 4.63
C LEU A 410 -1.68 13.67 4.84
N ALA A 411 -1.06 12.49 4.80
CA ALA A 411 0.38 12.33 5.00
C ALA A 411 1.23 12.81 3.80
N GLY A 412 0.59 13.20 2.69
CA GLY A 412 1.30 13.44 1.44
C GLY A 412 1.89 12.14 0.86
N PRO A 413 2.71 12.23 -0.21
CA PRO A 413 3.36 11.06 -0.79
C PRO A 413 4.33 10.43 0.21
N GLU A 414 4.30 9.11 0.32
CA GLU A 414 5.26 8.30 1.06
C GLU A 414 5.90 7.31 0.08
N ILE A 415 7.20 7.48 -0.16
CA ILE A 415 7.97 6.79 -1.21
C ILE A 415 8.74 5.61 -0.65
N GLY A 416 9.32 5.75 0.55
CA GLY A 416 9.98 4.63 1.23
C GLY A 416 9.02 3.45 1.36
N VAL A 417 9.48 2.24 0.99
CA VAL A 417 8.63 1.04 1.03
C VAL A 417 8.15 0.77 2.45
N ALA A 418 9.04 0.84 3.44
CA ALA A 418 8.69 0.75 4.85
C ALA A 418 7.92 2.00 5.29
N SER A 419 6.67 1.82 5.74
CA SER A 419 5.80 2.93 6.13
C SER A 419 6.24 3.58 7.44
N THR A 420 6.23 4.90 7.48
CA THR A 420 6.61 5.72 8.66
C THR A 420 5.57 6.79 8.96
N LYS A 421 5.52 7.87 8.17
CA LYS A 421 4.59 8.97 8.38
C LYS A 421 3.12 8.57 8.14
N ALA A 422 2.87 7.65 7.20
CA ALA A 422 1.51 7.15 7.00
C ALA A 422 1.00 6.40 8.23
N PHE A 423 1.84 5.60 8.90
CA PHE A 423 1.50 4.93 10.15
C PHE A 423 1.09 5.91 11.25
N THR A 424 1.91 6.92 11.52
CA THR A 424 1.63 7.90 12.59
C THR A 424 0.43 8.80 12.24
N CYS A 425 0.21 9.12 10.96
CA CYS A 425 -1.01 9.80 10.52
C CYS A 425 -2.25 8.90 10.64
N GLN A 426 -2.16 7.60 10.34
CA GLN A 426 -3.24 6.64 10.59
C GLN A 426 -3.60 6.61 12.08
N LEU A 427 -2.61 6.56 12.95
CA LEU A 427 -2.81 6.62 14.41
C LEU A 427 -3.50 7.91 14.83
N ALA A 428 -3.05 9.07 14.34
CA ALA A 428 -3.64 10.36 14.66
C ALA A 428 -5.12 10.44 14.25
N VAL A 429 -5.45 9.93 13.05
CA VAL A 429 -6.84 9.88 12.56
C VAL A 429 -7.67 8.91 13.40
N LEU A 430 -7.18 7.70 13.68
CA LEU A 430 -7.88 6.71 14.50
C LEU A 430 -8.13 7.22 15.94
N ALA A 431 -7.16 7.95 16.52
CA ALA A 431 -7.34 8.59 17.83
C ALA A 431 -8.46 9.64 17.78
N ALA A 432 -8.46 10.54 16.79
CA ALA A 432 -9.51 11.54 16.62
C ALA A 432 -10.88 10.88 16.40
N LEU A 433 -10.97 9.83 15.58
CA LEU A 433 -12.20 9.05 15.35
C LEU A 433 -12.71 8.40 16.67
N ALA A 434 -11.82 7.82 17.46
CA ALA A 434 -12.18 7.19 18.73
C ALA A 434 -12.68 8.21 19.77
N VAL A 435 -12.06 9.40 19.84
CA VAL A 435 -12.53 10.50 20.72
C VAL A 435 -13.90 11.00 20.23
N GLY A 436 -14.07 11.23 18.92
CA GLY A 436 -15.34 11.63 18.33
C GLY A 436 -16.46 10.61 18.56
N ALA A 437 -16.15 9.31 18.41
CA ALA A 437 -17.06 8.22 18.72
C ALA A 437 -17.44 8.21 20.21
N GLY A 438 -16.48 8.39 21.12
CA GLY A 438 -16.72 8.47 22.56
C GLY A 438 -17.65 9.64 22.92
N LYS A 439 -17.45 10.78 22.28
CA LYS A 439 -18.34 11.94 22.44
C LYS A 439 -19.74 11.66 21.94
N ALA A 440 -19.88 11.10 20.75
CA ALA A 440 -21.17 10.77 20.13
C ALA A 440 -21.96 9.73 20.97
N ARG A 441 -21.27 8.81 21.63
CA ARG A 441 -21.86 7.78 22.50
C ARG A 441 -22.11 8.28 23.94
N GLY A 442 -21.61 9.46 24.30
CA GLY A 442 -21.70 10.00 25.66
C GLY A 442 -20.86 9.23 26.68
N THR A 443 -19.83 8.51 26.24
CA THR A 443 -18.93 7.72 27.09
C THR A 443 -17.74 8.51 27.62
N ILE A 444 -17.47 9.68 27.03
CA ILE A 444 -16.53 10.69 27.54
C ILE A 444 -17.25 12.03 27.77
N SER A 445 -16.84 12.76 28.76
CA SER A 445 -17.36 14.10 29.07
C SER A 445 -16.77 15.14 28.08
N GLY A 446 -17.32 16.37 28.10
CA GLY A 446 -16.75 17.49 27.34
C GLY A 446 -15.37 17.91 27.83
N GLU A 447 -15.08 17.76 29.14
CA GLU A 447 -13.77 18.05 29.70
C GLU A 447 -12.73 17.01 29.31
N GLU A 448 -13.11 15.71 29.29
CA GLU A 448 -12.24 14.64 28.80
C GLU A 448 -11.95 14.80 27.32
N GLU A 449 -12.95 15.13 26.48
CA GLU A 449 -12.75 15.46 25.07
C GLU A 449 -11.71 16.55 24.90
N GLN A 450 -11.87 17.67 25.63
CA GLN A 450 -10.93 18.82 25.55
C GLN A 450 -9.51 18.43 25.97
N ALA A 451 -9.35 17.62 27.03
CA ALA A 451 -8.04 17.17 27.49
C ALA A 451 -7.35 16.27 26.42
N LEU A 452 -8.08 15.30 25.86
CA LEU A 452 -7.56 14.41 24.82
C LEU A 452 -7.19 15.17 23.55
N VAL A 453 -8.04 16.09 23.10
CA VAL A 453 -7.77 16.93 21.93
C VAL A 453 -6.58 17.86 22.15
N LYS A 454 -6.42 18.41 23.36
CA LYS A 454 -5.24 19.20 23.70
C LYS A 454 -3.96 18.37 23.61
N SER A 455 -3.97 17.13 24.11
CA SER A 455 -2.83 16.20 23.96
C SER A 455 -2.50 15.93 22.49
N LEU A 456 -3.52 15.69 21.64
CA LEU A 456 -3.33 15.54 20.20
C LEU A 456 -2.73 16.80 19.55
N ALA A 457 -3.17 17.99 19.97
CA ALA A 457 -2.67 19.27 19.44
C ALA A 457 -1.20 19.56 19.81
N GLU A 458 -0.75 19.09 20.97
CA GLU A 458 0.65 19.25 21.43
C GLU A 458 1.60 18.24 20.79
N MET A 459 1.10 17.13 20.27
CA MET A 459 1.89 16.00 19.77
C MET A 459 2.90 16.38 18.70
N PRO A 460 2.59 17.19 17.65
CA PRO A 460 3.57 17.53 16.60
C PRO A 460 4.81 18.23 17.18
N ARG A 461 4.62 19.14 18.13
CA ARG A 461 5.73 19.83 18.81
C ARG A 461 6.61 18.85 19.60
N ILE A 462 5.99 17.93 20.33
CA ILE A 462 6.70 16.91 21.12
C ILE A 462 7.49 15.99 20.18
N MET A 463 6.89 15.55 19.06
CA MET A 463 7.58 14.73 18.06
C MET A 463 8.84 15.41 17.51
N GLY A 464 8.75 16.71 17.16
CA GLY A 464 9.91 17.47 16.70
C GLY A 464 11.02 17.55 17.75
N GLN A 465 10.68 17.72 19.02
CA GLN A 465 11.66 17.71 20.13
C GLN A 465 12.33 16.34 20.29
N VAL A 466 11.55 15.27 20.24
CA VAL A 466 12.05 13.89 20.35
C VAL A 466 13.02 13.57 19.21
N LEU A 467 12.64 13.82 17.95
CA LEU A 467 13.48 13.56 16.79
C LEU A 467 14.85 14.23 16.89
N ASN A 468 14.89 15.49 17.37
CA ASN A 468 16.12 16.23 17.54
C ASN A 468 16.99 15.75 18.71
N SER A 469 16.40 15.15 19.75
CA SER A 469 17.11 14.80 20.98
C SER A 469 17.68 13.40 21.04
N ILE A 470 17.03 12.42 20.36
CA ILE A 470 17.38 11.00 20.52
C ILE A 470 18.41 10.48 19.50
N GLN A 471 18.66 11.21 18.41
CA GLN A 471 19.45 10.75 17.27
C GLN A 471 20.84 10.19 17.65
N PRO A 472 21.70 10.87 18.45
CA PRO A 472 23.04 10.36 18.74
C PRO A 472 23.02 9.01 19.48
N LYS A 473 22.03 8.82 20.33
CA LYS A 473 21.87 7.58 21.10
C LYS A 473 21.36 6.43 20.21
N ILE A 474 20.43 6.76 19.30
CA ILE A 474 19.90 5.82 18.30
C ILE A 474 21.02 5.34 17.37
N GLU A 475 21.86 6.24 16.84
CA GLU A 475 22.97 5.85 15.96
C GLU A 475 23.98 4.92 16.64
N SER A 476 24.32 5.19 17.90
CA SER A 476 25.22 4.31 18.68
C SER A 476 24.62 2.91 18.83
N LEU A 477 23.35 2.83 19.23
CA LEU A 477 22.63 1.57 19.44
C LEU A 477 22.44 0.80 18.12
N SER A 478 22.10 1.49 17.03
CA SER A 478 21.92 0.90 15.71
C SER A 478 23.20 0.23 15.17
N ARG A 479 24.37 0.79 15.51
CA ARG A 479 25.67 0.19 15.18
C ARG A 479 25.89 -1.14 15.91
N GLU A 480 25.35 -1.30 17.12
CA GLU A 480 25.41 -2.57 17.84
C GLU A 480 24.40 -3.55 17.28
N LEU A 481 23.15 -3.13 17.03
CA LEU A 481 22.11 -3.95 16.43
C LEU A 481 22.47 -4.46 15.03
N SER A 482 23.21 -3.69 14.23
CA SER A 482 23.64 -4.12 12.88
C SER A 482 24.54 -5.36 12.87
N LYS A 483 25.01 -5.84 14.04
CA LYS A 483 25.83 -7.04 14.20
C LYS A 483 25.02 -8.24 14.70
N CYS A 484 23.74 -8.04 15.03
CA CYS A 484 22.86 -9.07 15.54
C CYS A 484 22.13 -9.79 14.39
N HIS A 485 21.76 -11.04 14.61
CA HIS A 485 20.95 -11.80 13.66
C HIS A 485 19.48 -11.79 14.04
N ASP A 486 19.19 -11.73 15.34
CA ASP A 486 17.85 -11.81 15.90
C ASP A 486 17.63 -10.70 16.92
N VAL A 487 16.41 -10.17 17.01
CA VAL A 487 15.99 -9.13 17.98
C VAL A 487 14.55 -9.39 18.41
N LEU A 488 14.29 -9.37 19.69
CA LEU A 488 12.93 -9.43 20.23
C LEU A 488 12.44 -8.05 20.65
N TYR A 489 11.14 -7.82 20.45
CA TYR A 489 10.43 -6.63 20.89
C TYR A 489 9.32 -7.00 21.86
N LEU A 490 9.21 -6.28 22.97
CA LEU A 490 8.18 -6.52 23.99
C LEU A 490 7.38 -5.24 24.30
N GLY A 491 6.07 -5.40 24.47
CA GLY A 491 5.18 -4.32 24.90
C GLY A 491 3.91 -4.83 25.55
N ARG A 492 3.17 -3.93 26.21
CA ARG A 492 1.85 -4.21 26.78
C ARG A 492 0.84 -3.11 26.37
N GLY A 493 -0.46 -3.44 26.37
CA GLY A 493 -1.48 -2.50 25.92
C GLY A 493 -1.19 -2.03 24.49
N THR A 494 -1.26 -0.72 24.26
CA THR A 494 -0.93 -0.13 22.95
C THR A 494 0.55 -0.27 22.56
N SER A 495 1.44 -0.53 23.53
CA SER A 495 2.85 -0.80 23.26
C SER A 495 3.09 -2.21 22.67
N PHE A 496 2.13 -3.15 22.76
CA PHE A 496 2.27 -4.46 22.13
C PHE A 496 2.21 -4.38 20.59
N PRO A 497 1.17 -3.84 19.95
CA PRO A 497 1.19 -3.66 18.50
C PRO A 497 2.32 -2.71 18.05
N LEU A 498 2.78 -1.79 18.91
CA LEU A 498 3.94 -0.95 18.62
C LEU A 498 5.26 -1.76 18.63
N ALA A 499 5.40 -2.76 19.52
CA ALA A 499 6.51 -3.71 19.50
C ALA A 499 6.52 -4.55 18.21
N MET A 500 5.35 -4.97 17.75
CA MET A 500 5.21 -5.66 16.45
C MET A 500 5.62 -4.75 15.29
N GLU A 501 5.25 -3.46 15.31
CA GLU A 501 5.63 -2.48 14.30
C GLU A 501 7.14 -2.22 14.27
N GLY A 502 7.78 -2.07 15.44
CA GLY A 502 9.24 -1.94 15.53
C GLY A 502 9.98 -3.16 14.96
N ALA A 503 9.51 -4.36 15.27
CA ALA A 503 10.03 -5.60 14.72
C ALA A 503 9.81 -5.69 13.21
N LEU A 504 8.63 -5.28 12.72
CA LEU A 504 8.32 -5.22 11.29
C LEU A 504 9.28 -4.27 10.56
N LYS A 505 9.45 -3.03 11.04
CA LYS A 505 10.36 -2.05 10.43
C LYS A 505 11.80 -2.55 10.38
N LEU A 506 12.28 -3.15 11.47
CA LEU A 506 13.66 -3.67 11.51
C LEU A 506 13.86 -4.79 10.47
N LYS A 507 12.96 -5.79 10.42
CA LYS A 507 13.09 -6.90 9.45
C LYS A 507 12.94 -6.47 7.99
N GLU A 508 12.07 -5.50 7.69
CA GLU A 508 11.82 -5.04 6.33
C GLU A 508 13.07 -4.46 5.67
N ILE A 509 13.83 -3.63 6.38
CA ILE A 509 14.91 -2.84 5.78
C ILE A 509 16.33 -3.31 6.16
N SER A 510 16.49 -4.02 7.28
CA SER A 510 17.79 -4.57 7.71
C SER A 510 17.96 -6.05 7.44
N TYR A 511 16.84 -6.77 7.23
CA TYR A 511 16.77 -8.24 7.08
C TYR A 511 17.16 -9.01 8.35
N ILE A 512 17.31 -8.34 9.49
CA ILE A 512 17.46 -8.97 10.79
C ILE A 512 16.13 -9.64 11.16
N HIS A 513 16.18 -10.89 11.61
CA HIS A 513 14.98 -11.57 12.10
C HIS A 513 14.52 -10.89 13.40
N ALA A 514 13.33 -10.28 13.36
CA ALA A 514 12.78 -9.53 14.49
C ALA A 514 11.32 -9.91 14.73
N GLU A 515 10.95 -10.12 15.99
CA GLU A 515 9.60 -10.48 16.40
C GLU A 515 9.10 -9.64 17.57
N GLY A 516 7.81 -9.25 17.51
CA GLY A 516 7.13 -8.49 18.56
C GLY A 516 6.16 -9.35 19.35
N TYR A 517 6.24 -9.32 20.68
CA TYR A 517 5.38 -10.09 21.57
C TYR A 517 4.68 -9.21 22.61
N ALA A 518 3.48 -9.61 22.99
CA ALA A 518 2.90 -9.14 24.25
C ALA A 518 3.82 -9.60 25.39
N ALA A 519 4.33 -8.69 26.22
CA ALA A 519 5.35 -9.00 27.21
C ALA A 519 4.96 -10.15 28.17
N GLY A 520 3.65 -10.32 28.43
CA GLY A 520 3.13 -11.44 29.23
C GLY A 520 3.28 -12.81 28.57
N GLU A 521 3.28 -12.86 27.22
CA GLU A 521 3.40 -14.10 26.44
C GLU A 521 4.85 -14.61 26.39
N LEU A 522 5.82 -13.81 26.82
CA LEU A 522 7.23 -14.24 26.87
C LEU A 522 7.41 -15.60 27.55
N LYS A 523 6.65 -15.86 28.62
CA LYS A 523 6.70 -17.10 29.41
C LYS A 523 6.17 -18.34 28.68
N HIS A 524 5.40 -18.15 27.62
CA HIS A 524 4.68 -19.20 26.90
C HIS A 524 5.41 -19.68 25.64
N GLY A 525 6.74 -19.54 25.62
CA GLY A 525 7.59 -20.02 24.52
C GLY A 525 8.79 -19.11 24.24
N PRO A 526 8.61 -17.83 23.90
CA PRO A 526 9.68 -16.95 23.43
C PRO A 526 10.86 -16.79 24.42
N ILE A 527 10.62 -16.98 25.70
CA ILE A 527 11.66 -16.93 26.75
C ILE A 527 12.79 -17.96 26.53
N ALA A 528 12.52 -19.03 25.76
CA ALA A 528 13.52 -20.03 25.40
C ALA A 528 14.60 -19.48 24.46
N LEU A 529 14.35 -18.34 23.79
CA LEU A 529 15.28 -17.70 22.87
C LEU A 529 16.23 -16.72 23.57
N ILE A 530 16.01 -16.44 24.87
CA ILE A 530 16.78 -15.43 25.60
C ILE A 530 18.14 -16.00 26.02
N ASP A 531 19.21 -15.38 25.55
CA ASP A 531 20.60 -15.57 25.95
C ASP A 531 21.36 -14.22 25.93
N GLU A 532 22.68 -14.27 26.17
CA GLU A 532 23.56 -13.08 26.20
C GLU A 532 23.76 -12.43 24.81
N ASN A 533 23.35 -13.08 23.73
CA ASN A 533 23.47 -12.54 22.36
C ASN A 533 22.16 -11.93 21.85
N MET A 534 21.04 -12.21 22.53
CA MET A 534 19.70 -11.76 22.12
C MET A 534 19.39 -10.37 22.66
N PRO A 535 19.37 -9.29 21.83
CA PRO A 535 18.83 -8.00 22.23
C PRO A 535 17.31 -8.07 22.38
N VAL A 536 16.81 -7.51 23.46
CA VAL A 536 15.37 -7.40 23.73
C VAL A 536 15.00 -5.93 23.90
N ILE A 537 14.28 -5.38 22.92
CA ILE A 537 13.79 -4.00 22.94
C ILE A 537 12.45 -3.99 23.65
N VAL A 538 12.36 -3.26 24.75
CA VAL A 538 11.16 -3.19 25.59
C VAL A 538 10.58 -1.79 25.53
N ILE A 539 9.31 -1.67 25.11
CA ILE A 539 8.55 -0.42 25.05
C ILE A 539 7.69 -0.35 26.31
N ALA A 540 8.06 0.51 27.23
CA ALA A 540 7.45 0.62 28.54
C ALA A 540 7.31 2.07 28.99
N PRO A 541 6.33 2.84 28.46
CA PRO A 541 5.94 4.11 29.08
C PRO A 541 5.53 3.88 30.54
N HIS A 542 5.75 4.88 31.40
CA HIS A 542 5.34 4.80 32.80
C HIS A 542 3.83 4.95 32.94
N ASP A 543 3.10 3.96 32.44
CA ASP A 543 1.64 3.84 32.49
C ASP A 543 1.20 2.76 33.49
N ARG A 544 -0.09 2.46 33.52
CA ARG A 544 -0.71 1.42 34.37
C ARG A 544 -0.15 0.00 34.15
N PHE A 545 0.59 -0.25 33.05
CA PHE A 545 1.18 -1.55 32.72
C PHE A 545 2.66 -1.64 33.05
N PHE A 546 3.29 -0.51 33.43
CA PHE A 546 4.73 -0.38 33.61
C PHE A 546 5.31 -1.46 34.55
N ASP A 547 4.77 -1.58 35.77
CA ASP A 547 5.27 -2.56 36.76
C ASP A 547 5.22 -4.00 36.25
N LYS A 548 4.18 -4.34 35.47
CA LYS A 548 4.05 -5.67 34.86
C LYS A 548 5.07 -5.88 33.75
N THR A 549 5.38 -4.84 32.99
CA THR A 549 6.41 -4.88 31.95
C THR A 549 7.80 -5.01 32.57
N VAL A 550 8.08 -4.25 33.63
CA VAL A 550 9.33 -4.37 34.41
C VAL A 550 9.52 -5.79 34.96
N SER A 551 8.48 -6.42 35.47
CA SER A 551 8.55 -7.83 35.91
C SER A 551 8.97 -8.77 34.78
N ASN A 552 8.49 -8.56 33.54
CA ASN A 552 8.96 -9.36 32.40
C ASN A 552 10.40 -9.03 32.00
N MET A 553 10.82 -7.77 32.14
CA MET A 553 12.23 -7.38 31.94
C MET A 553 13.16 -8.10 32.91
N GLN A 554 12.75 -8.24 34.20
CA GLN A 554 13.52 -8.98 35.19
C GLN A 554 13.72 -10.45 34.80
N GLU A 555 12.71 -11.07 34.17
CA GLU A 555 12.81 -12.46 33.68
C GLU A 555 13.78 -12.57 32.50
N VAL A 556 13.85 -11.57 31.62
CA VAL A 556 14.85 -11.46 30.55
C VAL A 556 16.24 -11.30 31.14
N ALA A 557 16.42 -10.36 32.05
CA ALA A 557 17.70 -10.06 32.72
C ALA A 557 18.26 -11.29 33.47
N ALA A 558 17.39 -12.05 34.18
CA ALA A 558 17.77 -13.25 34.90
C ALA A 558 18.35 -14.38 33.98
N ARG A 559 18.15 -14.26 32.66
CA ARG A 559 18.67 -15.19 31.63
C ARG A 559 19.80 -14.62 30.80
N GLY A 560 20.33 -13.46 31.23
CA GLY A 560 21.43 -12.80 30.54
C GLY A 560 21.02 -11.99 29.29
N GLY A 561 19.71 -11.86 29.02
CA GLY A 561 19.22 -11.10 27.86
C GLY A 561 19.61 -9.63 27.91
N ARG A 562 19.97 -9.06 26.76
CA ARG A 562 20.47 -7.68 26.59
C ARG A 562 19.29 -6.71 26.41
N ILE A 563 18.86 -6.06 27.47
CA ILE A 563 17.68 -5.20 27.47
C ILE A 563 18.00 -3.81 26.93
N ILE A 564 17.21 -3.37 25.95
CA ILE A 564 17.13 -1.99 25.43
C ILE A 564 15.77 -1.46 25.85
N LEU A 565 15.76 -0.52 26.80
CA LEU A 565 14.53 0.05 27.32
C LEU A 565 14.18 1.35 26.62
N ILE A 566 12.96 1.44 26.09
CA ILE A 566 12.36 2.70 25.59
C ILE A 566 11.27 3.09 26.56
N THR A 567 11.45 4.19 27.28
CA THR A 567 10.58 4.63 28.36
C THR A 567 10.60 6.15 28.50
N ASP A 568 9.82 6.70 29.43
CA ASP A 568 9.89 8.10 29.84
C ASP A 568 10.79 8.31 31.07
N GLU A 569 10.94 9.56 31.52
CA GLU A 569 11.80 9.92 32.65
C GLU A 569 11.42 9.18 33.94
N LYS A 570 10.11 9.06 34.22
CA LYS A 570 9.62 8.33 35.40
C LYS A 570 9.92 6.85 35.32
N GLY A 571 9.71 6.25 34.15
CA GLY A 571 10.00 4.84 33.92
C GLY A 571 11.49 4.53 33.99
N ALA A 572 12.34 5.40 33.48
CA ALA A 572 13.79 5.26 33.61
C ALA A 572 14.25 5.28 35.08
N ALA A 573 13.69 6.17 35.89
CA ALA A 573 13.96 6.24 37.33
C ALA A 573 13.39 5.06 38.12
N ALA A 574 12.25 4.50 37.68
CA ALA A 574 11.53 3.43 38.39
C ALA A 574 12.02 2.03 38.05
N SER A 575 12.59 1.79 36.86
CA SER A 575 12.95 0.44 36.36
C SER A 575 13.98 -0.27 37.23
N LYS A 576 14.96 0.46 37.80
CA LYS A 576 16.06 -0.07 38.66
C LYS A 576 16.78 -1.30 38.09
N LEU A 577 16.66 -1.55 36.80
CA LEU A 577 17.33 -2.66 36.10
C LEU A 577 18.60 -2.15 35.43
N ASP A 578 19.61 -3.02 35.42
CA ASP A 578 20.78 -2.80 34.58
C ASP A 578 20.35 -3.11 33.12
N THR A 579 20.31 -2.08 32.31
CA THR A 579 19.93 -2.18 30.89
C THR A 579 21.15 -1.88 30.04
N MET A 580 21.26 -2.55 28.91
CA MET A 580 22.29 -2.28 27.91
C MET A 580 22.19 -0.81 27.44
N HIS A 581 20.98 -0.36 27.14
CA HIS A 581 20.66 1.02 26.77
C HIS A 581 19.27 1.41 27.27
N THR A 582 19.11 2.67 27.65
CA THR A 582 17.80 3.28 27.94
C THR A 582 17.60 4.51 27.07
N ILE A 583 16.55 4.51 26.23
CA ILE A 583 16.09 5.66 25.46
C ILE A 583 14.99 6.33 26.27
N VAL A 584 15.25 7.55 26.72
CA VAL A 584 14.31 8.31 27.56
C VAL A 584 13.56 9.30 26.68
N LEU A 585 12.23 9.23 26.69
CA LEU A 585 11.31 10.10 26.00
C LEU A 585 10.59 11.02 27.00
N PRO A 586 9.98 12.13 26.54
CA PRO A 586 9.14 12.94 27.42
C PRO A 586 7.92 12.17 27.92
N GLU A 587 7.46 12.50 29.11
CA GLU A 587 6.19 12.01 29.63
C GLU A 587 5.03 12.58 28.80
N VAL A 588 4.13 11.74 28.33
CA VAL A 588 3.02 12.13 27.46
C VAL A 588 1.74 11.39 27.82
N ASP A 589 0.60 11.92 27.41
CA ASP A 589 -0.70 11.27 27.57
C ASP A 589 -0.75 9.93 26.81
N GLU A 590 -1.46 8.94 27.38
CA GLU A 590 -1.58 7.59 26.80
C GLU A 590 -2.14 7.59 25.36
N ILE A 591 -2.95 8.59 24.98
CA ILE A 591 -3.52 8.66 23.62
C ILE A 591 -2.47 8.97 22.56
N ILE A 592 -1.45 9.78 22.89
CA ILE A 592 -0.38 10.16 21.95
C ILE A 592 0.89 9.32 22.12
N ALA A 593 1.00 8.55 23.20
CA ALA A 593 2.18 7.72 23.46
C ALA A 593 2.56 6.81 22.29
N PRO A 594 1.63 6.11 21.59
CA PRO A 594 2.01 5.26 20.45
C PRO A 594 2.72 6.01 19.32
N MET A 595 2.32 7.25 19.01
CA MET A 595 2.97 8.05 17.98
C MET A 595 4.36 8.53 18.42
N ILE A 596 4.52 8.94 19.68
CA ILE A 596 5.81 9.39 20.22
C ILE A 596 6.80 8.23 20.35
N PHE A 597 6.36 7.08 20.84
CA PHE A 597 7.18 5.89 21.04
C PHE A 597 7.50 5.15 19.74
N SER A 598 6.80 5.45 18.63
CA SER A 598 7.15 4.91 17.30
C SER A 598 8.44 5.52 16.73
N LEU A 599 8.77 6.77 17.07
CA LEU A 599 9.91 7.48 16.52
C LEU A 599 11.26 6.78 16.75
N PRO A 600 11.62 6.38 17.99
CA PRO A 600 12.86 5.64 18.21
C PRO A 600 12.88 4.29 17.47
N LEU A 601 11.75 3.62 17.28
CA LEU A 601 11.67 2.35 16.57
C LEU A 601 11.98 2.51 15.07
N GLN A 602 11.39 3.54 14.46
CA GLN A 602 11.64 3.88 13.05
C GLN A 602 13.10 4.29 12.82
N LEU A 603 13.64 5.14 13.70
CA LEU A 603 15.05 5.57 13.61
C LEU A 603 16.03 4.42 13.86
N LEU A 604 15.75 3.51 14.81
CA LEU A 604 16.56 2.31 15.05
C LEU A 604 16.62 1.43 13.81
N ALA A 605 15.47 1.15 13.20
CA ALA A 605 15.42 0.36 11.96
C ALA A 605 16.17 1.06 10.83
N TYR A 606 15.94 2.37 10.62
CA TYR A 606 16.60 3.16 9.59
C TYR A 606 18.13 3.14 9.74
N HIS A 607 18.66 3.55 10.89
CA HIS A 607 20.11 3.62 11.10
C HIS A 607 20.77 2.23 11.09
N THR A 608 20.10 1.20 11.59
CA THR A 608 20.60 -0.18 11.51
C THR A 608 20.77 -0.62 10.05
N ALA A 609 19.77 -0.37 9.21
CA ALA A 609 19.84 -0.64 7.77
C ALA A 609 20.94 0.15 7.06
N VAL A 610 21.12 1.43 7.41
CA VAL A 610 22.19 2.27 6.90
C VAL A 610 23.58 1.72 7.26
N PHE A 611 23.78 1.25 8.51
CA PHE A 611 25.04 0.63 8.92
C PHE A 611 25.31 -0.71 8.24
N MET A 612 24.27 -1.46 7.91
CA MET A 612 24.38 -2.72 7.16
C MET A 612 24.57 -2.49 5.66
N GLY A 613 24.33 -1.28 5.15
CA GLY A 613 24.44 -0.94 3.73
C GLY A 613 23.33 -1.52 2.87
N THR A 614 22.17 -1.83 3.44
CA THR A 614 21.00 -2.30 2.71
C THR A 614 20.29 -1.14 2.01
N ASP A 615 19.46 -1.43 1.01
CA ASP A 615 18.62 -0.43 0.36
C ASP A 615 17.43 -0.08 1.28
N VAL A 616 17.46 1.10 1.88
CA VAL A 616 16.47 1.53 2.87
C VAL A 616 15.14 1.89 2.22
N ASP A 617 15.19 2.59 1.09
CA ASP A 617 13.98 3.08 0.41
C ASP A 617 13.27 1.96 -0.37
N GLN A 618 14.07 1.02 -0.91
CA GLN A 618 13.61 -0.07 -1.75
C GLN A 618 14.25 -1.41 -1.33
N PRO A 619 13.84 -1.95 -0.16
CA PRO A 619 14.38 -3.20 0.33
C PRO A 619 13.98 -4.37 -0.59
N ARG A 620 14.85 -5.40 -0.64
CA ARG A 620 14.63 -6.57 -1.48
C ARG A 620 13.31 -7.27 -1.16
N ASN A 621 12.64 -7.79 -2.18
CA ASN A 621 11.42 -8.61 -2.06
C ASN A 621 10.23 -7.87 -1.42
N LEU A 622 10.24 -6.54 -1.35
CA LEU A 622 9.15 -5.74 -0.82
C LEU A 622 8.71 -4.68 -1.83
N ALA A 623 7.41 -4.40 -1.84
CA ALA A 623 6.80 -3.32 -2.60
C ALA A 623 6.00 -2.41 -1.66
N LYS A 624 5.86 -1.12 -2.01
CA LYS A 624 5.16 -0.11 -1.20
C LYS A 624 3.68 -0.44 -1.01
N SER A 625 3.04 -1.04 -1.99
CA SER A 625 1.64 -1.46 -1.94
C SER A 625 1.51 -2.85 -2.53
N VAL A 626 0.85 -3.75 -1.80
CA VAL A 626 0.52 -5.09 -2.26
C VAL A 626 -0.90 -5.03 -2.81
N THR A 627 -1.02 -5.06 -4.14
CA THR A 627 -2.30 -5.01 -4.84
C THR A 627 -2.68 -6.37 -5.42
N VAL A 628 -2.09 -7.41 -4.85
CA VAL A 628 -2.21 -8.81 -5.24
C VAL A 628 -2.42 -9.68 -4.03
N GLU A 629 -3.18 -10.73 -4.20
CA GLU A 629 -3.22 -11.90 -3.31
C GLU A 629 -2.21 -12.96 -3.72
#